data_8be52ddd79801a92309d567786d85bab
#
_entry.id   8be52ddd79801a92309d567786d85bab
#
_cell.length_a   1.000
_cell.length_b   1.000
_cell.length_c   1.000
_cell.angle_alpha   90.00
_cell.angle_beta   90.00
_cell.angle_gamma   90.00
#
_symmetry.space_group_name_H-M   'P 1'
#
loop_
_entity.id
_entity.type
_entity.pdbx_description
1 polymer ?
#
loop_
_entity_poly.entity_id
_entity_poly.type
_entity_poly.pdbx_seq_one_letter_code
_entity_poly.pdbx_strand_id
1 'polypeptide(L)'
;SDASDVPSYLKRKDKVMNKKTIEDIDVKGKRVLVRCDFNVPLDVETKTKITDDRRITEALPTIKYLMGQGAKVILCSHIGKTKDKQTLAPVAKRLSELLGREIPFASDVIGEDAKAKVAALKDGAVMLIENVRLHPEEEANDPEFAKALASLAEVYVNDAFGTAHRAH
;
A
#
# COMPACT_ATOMS: atom_id res chain seq x y z
N SER A 1 6.83 -13.85 -0.97
CA SER A 1 5.57 -14.56 -1.10
C SER A 1 5.30 -14.92 -2.56
N ASP A 2 4.45 -15.85 -2.77
CA ASP A 2 4.07 -16.29 -4.09
C ASP A 2 2.56 -16.08 -4.33
N ALA A 3 2.07 -16.58 -5.47
CA ALA A 3 0.68 -16.38 -5.86
C ALA A 3 -0.32 -17.01 -4.88
N SER A 4 0.10 -17.98 -4.08
CA SER A 4 -0.80 -18.65 -3.14
C SER A 4 -1.26 -17.71 -2.01
N ASP A 5 -0.50 -16.65 -1.75
CA ASP A 5 -0.85 -15.66 -0.72
C ASP A 5 -1.89 -14.66 -1.21
N VAL A 6 -2.24 -14.69 -2.49
CA VAL A 6 -3.18 -13.73 -3.08
C VAL A 6 -4.57 -14.33 -3.12
N PRO A 7 -5.58 -13.65 -2.57
CA PRO A 7 -6.96 -14.13 -2.63
C PRO A 7 -7.41 -14.37 -4.08
N SER A 8 -8.22 -15.40 -4.27
CA SER A 8 -8.63 -15.84 -5.61
C SER A 8 -9.36 -14.77 -6.42
N TYR A 9 -10.14 -13.92 -5.75
CA TYR A 9 -10.85 -12.85 -6.46
C TYR A 9 -9.90 -11.77 -7.01
N LEU A 10 -8.77 -11.53 -6.34
CA LEU A 10 -7.74 -10.63 -6.88
C LEU A 10 -7.08 -11.25 -8.11
N LYS A 11 -6.82 -12.56 -8.08
CA LYS A 11 -6.22 -13.24 -9.22
C LYS A 11 -7.11 -13.20 -10.45
N ARG A 12 -8.43 -13.23 -10.26
CA ARG A 12 -9.36 -13.21 -11.39
C ARG A 12 -9.56 -11.82 -11.97
N LYS A 13 -9.47 -10.80 -11.15
CA LYS A 13 -9.73 -9.44 -11.56
C LYS A 13 -8.49 -8.74 -12.10
N ASP A 14 -7.37 -8.98 -11.47
CA ASP A 14 -6.19 -8.15 -11.64
C ASP A 14 -5.01 -8.92 -12.19
N LYS A 15 -4.09 -8.17 -12.78
CA LYS A 15 -2.77 -8.69 -13.09
C LYS A 15 -1.96 -8.64 -11.81
N VAL A 16 -1.60 -9.80 -11.29
CA VAL A 16 -0.89 -9.94 -10.02
C VAL A 16 0.59 -10.13 -10.25
N MET A 17 1.39 -9.28 -9.60
CA MET A 17 2.85 -9.39 -9.62
C MET A 17 3.29 -10.26 -8.46
N ASN A 18 3.66 -11.52 -8.71
CA ASN A 18 4.04 -12.45 -7.66
C ASN A 18 5.45 -13.01 -7.79
N LYS A 19 5.84 -13.49 -8.94
CA LYS A 19 7.16 -14.11 -9.15
C LYS A 19 8.08 -13.29 -10.02
N LYS A 20 7.51 -12.53 -10.94
CA LYS A 20 8.28 -11.64 -11.81
C LYS A 20 8.33 -10.27 -11.18
N THR A 21 9.23 -9.45 -11.67
CA THR A 21 9.28 -8.05 -11.21
C THR A 21 8.15 -7.26 -11.85
N ILE A 22 7.80 -6.14 -11.24
CA ILE A 22 6.78 -5.25 -11.76
C ILE A 22 7.17 -4.65 -13.11
N GLU A 23 8.43 -4.80 -13.51
CA GLU A 23 8.92 -4.32 -14.81
C GLU A 23 8.29 -5.03 -16.00
N ASP A 24 7.68 -6.20 -15.77
CA ASP A 24 7.07 -7.00 -16.84
C ASP A 24 5.66 -6.56 -17.19
N ILE A 25 5.08 -5.59 -16.48
CA ILE A 25 3.72 -5.13 -16.71
C ILE A 25 3.69 -3.63 -17.01
N ASP A 26 2.91 -3.27 -18.03
CA ASP A 26 2.66 -1.86 -18.31
C ASP A 26 1.66 -1.31 -17.29
N VAL A 27 2.13 -0.36 -16.48
CA VAL A 27 1.30 0.24 -15.43
C VAL A 27 0.99 1.71 -15.70
N LYS A 28 1.42 2.24 -16.84
CA LYS A 28 1.23 3.65 -17.15
C LYS A 28 -0.24 4.04 -17.12
N GLY A 29 -0.56 5.05 -16.34
CA GLY A 29 -1.92 5.55 -16.21
C GLY A 29 -2.86 4.65 -15.41
N LYS A 30 -2.38 3.52 -14.93
CA LYS A 30 -3.20 2.56 -14.20
C LYS A 30 -3.10 2.79 -12.69
N ARG A 31 -4.19 2.48 -12.00
CA ARG A 31 -4.19 2.49 -10.55
C ARG A 31 -3.58 1.19 -10.06
N VAL A 32 -2.54 1.29 -9.25
CA VAL A 32 -1.80 0.14 -8.74
C VAL A 32 -1.90 0.15 -7.22
N LEU A 33 -2.52 -0.87 -6.66
CA LEU A 33 -2.58 -1.06 -5.22
C LEU A 33 -1.36 -1.86 -4.79
N VAL A 34 -0.51 -1.26 -3.95
CA VAL A 34 0.71 -1.90 -3.48
C VAL A 34 0.58 -2.23 -2.00
N ARG A 35 0.61 -3.52 -1.68
CA ARG A 35 0.63 -3.98 -0.29
C ARG A 35 2.06 -3.96 0.21
N CYS A 36 2.33 -3.09 1.20
CA CYS A 36 3.66 -2.95 1.79
C CYS A 36 3.64 -3.42 3.23
N ASP A 37 4.83 -3.59 3.81
CA ASP A 37 4.98 -3.83 5.23
C ASP A 37 5.48 -2.53 5.88
N PHE A 38 4.55 -1.72 6.35
CA PHE A 38 4.85 -0.48 7.06
C PHE A 38 4.58 -0.63 8.56
N ASN A 39 4.61 -1.86 9.06
CA ASN A 39 4.46 -2.12 10.49
C ASN A 39 5.78 -1.80 11.19
N VAL A 40 6.06 -0.50 11.34
CA VAL A 40 7.29 0.01 11.93
C VAL A 40 7.07 0.34 13.41
N PRO A 41 8.13 0.25 14.23
CA PRO A 41 7.99 0.62 15.64
C PRO A 41 7.83 2.12 15.81
N LEU A 42 6.94 2.47 16.74
CA LEU A 42 6.70 3.85 17.13
C LEU A 42 7.19 4.07 18.56
N ASP A 43 7.46 5.32 18.92
CA ASP A 43 7.86 5.64 20.27
C ASP A 43 6.75 5.23 21.26
N VAL A 44 7.16 4.80 22.44
CA VAL A 44 6.23 4.21 23.42
C VAL A 44 5.29 5.25 24.01
N GLU A 45 5.76 6.49 24.14
CA GLU A 45 5.01 7.53 24.83
C GLU A 45 3.90 8.15 23.98
N THR A 46 4.25 8.63 22.77
CA THR A 46 3.31 9.37 21.94
C THR A 46 2.75 8.57 20.78
N LYS A 47 3.47 7.52 20.35
CA LYS A 47 3.13 6.68 19.20
C LYS A 47 2.99 7.50 17.92
N THR A 48 3.72 8.60 17.84
CA THR A 48 3.70 9.49 16.67
C THR A 48 5.04 9.54 15.95
N LYS A 49 6.10 9.05 16.58
CA LYS A 49 7.45 9.11 16.03
C LYS A 49 7.95 7.71 15.69
N ILE A 50 8.39 7.54 14.45
CA ILE A 50 8.95 6.26 14.00
C ILE A 50 10.36 6.13 14.53
N THR A 51 10.66 5.01 15.19
CA THR A 51 11.98 4.74 15.76
C THR A 51 12.87 3.92 14.84
N ASP A 52 12.30 3.24 13.85
CA ASP A 52 13.06 2.50 12.84
C ASP A 52 12.23 2.49 11.56
N ASP A 53 12.74 3.13 10.50
CA ASP A 53 12.01 3.29 9.24
C ASP A 53 12.47 2.30 8.16
N ARG A 54 13.20 1.26 8.53
CA ARG A 54 13.83 0.36 7.57
C ARG A 54 12.82 -0.26 6.60
N ARG A 55 11.67 -0.69 7.09
CA ARG A 55 10.63 -1.29 6.24
C ARG A 55 10.08 -0.30 5.22
N ILE A 56 10.01 0.97 5.59
CA ILE A 56 9.57 2.01 4.66
C ILE A 56 10.61 2.20 3.57
N THR A 57 11.89 2.31 3.95
CA THR A 57 12.96 2.51 2.96
C THR A 57 13.09 1.32 2.02
N GLU A 58 12.81 0.12 2.48
CA GLU A 58 12.85 -1.08 1.64
C GLU A 58 11.77 -1.08 0.56
N ALA A 59 10.67 -0.39 0.77
CA ALA A 59 9.59 -0.28 -0.20
C ALA A 59 9.84 0.80 -1.24
N LEU A 60 10.78 1.71 -1.01
CA LEU A 60 11.00 2.85 -1.90
C LEU A 60 11.37 2.47 -3.34
N PRO A 61 12.21 1.44 -3.59
CA PRO A 61 12.51 1.09 -4.98
C PRO A 61 11.26 0.76 -5.80
N THR A 62 10.36 -0.03 -5.23
CA THR A 62 9.10 -0.38 -5.90
C THR A 62 8.24 0.86 -6.11
N ILE A 63 8.11 1.69 -5.07
CA ILE A 63 7.28 2.89 -5.15
C ILE A 63 7.83 3.85 -6.22
N LYS A 64 9.12 4.10 -6.19
CA LYS A 64 9.77 5.02 -7.15
C LYS A 64 9.69 4.51 -8.57
N TYR A 65 9.84 3.21 -8.75
CA TYR A 65 9.72 2.60 -10.07
C TYR A 65 8.32 2.84 -10.64
N LEU A 66 7.29 2.54 -9.86
CA LEU A 66 5.90 2.70 -10.30
C LEU A 66 5.59 4.17 -10.60
N MET A 67 6.06 5.09 -9.75
CA MET A 67 5.90 6.51 -10.00
C MET A 67 6.55 6.92 -11.32
N GLY A 68 7.76 6.44 -11.57
CA GLY A 68 8.50 6.74 -12.79
C GLY A 68 7.85 6.18 -14.04
N GLN A 69 7.07 5.11 -13.92
CA GLN A 69 6.33 4.52 -15.02
C GLN A 69 4.98 5.19 -15.26
N GLY A 70 4.65 6.23 -14.51
CA GLY A 70 3.40 6.93 -14.68
C GLY A 70 2.20 6.26 -14.08
N ALA A 71 2.40 5.33 -13.13
CA ALA A 71 1.29 4.68 -12.43
C ALA A 71 0.66 5.61 -11.41
N LYS A 72 -0.59 5.33 -11.06
CA LYS A 72 -1.27 5.97 -9.93
C LYS A 72 -1.13 5.01 -8.75
N VAL A 73 -0.24 5.34 -7.81
CA VAL A 73 0.20 4.39 -6.78
C VAL A 73 -0.63 4.56 -5.51
N ILE A 74 -1.27 3.49 -5.08
CA ILE A 74 -2.07 3.45 -3.85
C ILE A 74 -1.39 2.47 -2.91
N LEU A 75 -0.84 2.98 -1.81
CA LEU A 75 -0.15 2.14 -0.83
C LEU A 75 -1.11 1.71 0.25
N CYS A 76 -1.03 0.45 0.65
CA CYS A 76 -1.79 -0.06 1.79
C CYS A 76 -0.89 -0.91 2.67
N SER A 77 -1.18 -0.90 3.97
CA SER A 77 -0.46 -1.68 4.96
C SER A 77 -1.23 -1.73 6.25
N HIS A 78 -0.74 -2.57 7.17
CA HIS A 78 -1.20 -2.52 8.55
C HIS A 78 -0.10 -1.97 9.45
N ILE A 79 -0.46 -1.51 10.64
CA ILE A 79 0.46 -1.14 11.69
C ILE A 79 -0.16 -1.54 13.03
N GLY A 80 0.65 -2.15 13.90
CA GLY A 80 0.17 -2.62 15.19
C GLY A 80 -0.81 -3.76 15.10
N LYS A 81 -1.57 -3.95 16.15
CA LYS A 81 -2.63 -4.96 16.23
C LYS A 81 -3.98 -4.29 16.07
N THR A 82 -4.99 -5.06 15.65
CA THR A 82 -6.35 -4.55 15.45
C THR A 82 -6.87 -3.81 16.70
N LYS A 83 -6.61 -4.36 17.88
CA LYS A 83 -7.07 -3.76 19.13
C LYS A 83 -6.42 -2.41 19.45
N ASP A 84 -5.22 -2.17 18.92
CA ASP A 84 -4.47 -0.93 19.20
C ASP A 84 -4.99 0.25 18.40
N LYS A 85 -5.67 0.02 17.31
CA LYS A 85 -6.25 1.05 16.45
C LYS A 85 -5.27 2.16 16.10
N GLN A 86 -4.04 1.76 15.76
CA GLN A 86 -2.99 2.70 15.40
C GLN A 86 -3.24 3.30 14.02
N THR A 87 -2.73 4.50 13.79
CA THR A 87 -2.85 5.17 12.49
C THR A 87 -1.55 5.06 11.72
N LEU A 88 -1.64 5.06 10.39
CA LEU A 88 -0.48 5.14 9.51
C LEU A 88 -0.04 6.58 9.24
N ALA A 89 -0.63 7.56 9.90
CA ALA A 89 -0.26 8.97 9.69
C ALA A 89 1.25 9.23 9.85
N PRO A 90 1.95 8.67 10.85
CA PRO A 90 3.40 8.85 10.94
C PRO A 90 4.15 8.28 9.73
N VAL A 91 3.66 7.18 9.16
CA VAL A 91 4.25 6.58 7.96
C VAL A 91 4.05 7.51 6.76
N ALA A 92 2.87 8.11 6.62
CA ALA A 92 2.61 9.06 5.54
C ALA A 92 3.56 10.25 5.62
N LYS A 93 3.79 10.76 6.82
CA LYS A 93 4.71 11.87 7.04
C LYS A 93 6.13 11.47 6.63
N ARG A 94 6.58 10.28 7.04
CA ARG A 94 7.92 9.81 6.72
C ARG A 94 8.09 9.58 5.23
N LEU A 95 7.09 9.02 4.56
CA LEU A 95 7.10 8.84 3.12
C LEU A 95 7.24 10.19 2.40
N SER A 96 6.52 11.21 2.89
CA SER A 96 6.61 12.55 2.30
C SER A 96 8.03 13.10 2.39
N GLU A 97 8.69 12.89 3.52
CA GLU A 97 10.08 13.30 3.71
C GLU A 97 11.03 12.57 2.75
N LEU A 98 10.86 11.24 2.67
CA LEU A 98 11.74 10.40 1.85
C LEU A 98 11.55 10.61 0.36
N LEU A 99 10.34 10.92 -0.07
CA LEU A 99 10.04 11.13 -1.49
C LEU A 99 10.13 12.60 -1.91
N GLY A 100 10.32 13.50 -0.93
CA GLY A 100 10.50 14.93 -1.23
C GLY A 100 9.23 15.61 -1.75
N ARG A 101 8.06 15.08 -1.42
CA ARG A 101 6.78 15.65 -1.81
C ARG A 101 5.70 15.28 -0.80
N GLU A 102 4.65 16.06 -0.75
CA GLU A 102 3.52 15.74 0.11
C GLU A 102 2.78 14.52 -0.44
N ILE A 103 2.53 13.54 0.43
CA ILE A 103 1.83 12.30 0.08
C ILE A 103 0.41 12.38 0.64
N PRO A 104 -0.62 12.38 -0.21
CA PRO A 104 -2.00 12.34 0.28
C PRO A 104 -2.22 11.12 1.16
N PHE A 105 -2.88 11.31 2.28
CA PHE A 105 -3.18 10.25 3.23
C PHE A 105 -4.68 10.23 3.48
N ALA A 106 -5.32 9.11 3.13
CA ALA A 106 -6.76 8.95 3.32
C ALA A 106 -7.07 8.63 4.78
N SER A 107 -8.13 9.20 5.30
CA SER A 107 -8.54 8.98 6.69
C SER A 107 -9.28 7.65 6.89
N ASP A 108 -9.53 6.92 5.81
CA ASP A 108 -10.19 5.61 5.88
C ASP A 108 -9.51 4.66 4.87
N VAL A 109 -10.03 3.44 4.78
CA VAL A 109 -9.45 2.40 3.93
C VAL A 109 -10.30 2.18 2.67
N ILE A 110 -11.60 2.00 2.83
CA ILE A 110 -12.52 1.71 1.73
C ILE A 110 -13.72 2.65 1.72
N GLY A 111 -13.64 3.75 2.47
CA GLY A 111 -14.73 4.71 2.60
C GLY A 111 -14.63 5.84 1.60
N GLU A 112 -15.41 6.89 1.88
CA GLU A 112 -15.55 8.01 0.95
C GLU A 112 -14.26 8.79 0.75
N ASP A 113 -13.46 8.97 1.81
CA ASP A 113 -12.22 9.73 1.69
C ASP A 113 -11.19 9.00 0.82
N ALA A 114 -11.03 7.68 1.04
CA ALA A 114 -10.13 6.89 0.20
C ALA A 114 -10.57 6.92 -1.27
N LYS A 115 -11.85 6.72 -1.52
CA LYS A 115 -12.38 6.74 -2.88
C LYS A 115 -12.17 8.09 -3.56
N ALA A 116 -12.41 9.19 -2.84
CA ALA A 116 -12.22 10.52 -3.39
C ALA A 116 -10.76 10.79 -3.73
N LYS A 117 -9.83 10.41 -2.83
CA LYS A 117 -8.41 10.62 -3.06
C LYS A 117 -7.87 9.75 -4.18
N VAL A 118 -8.36 8.51 -4.29
CA VAL A 118 -8.00 7.62 -5.40
C VAL A 118 -8.46 8.22 -6.73
N ALA A 119 -9.69 8.73 -6.77
CA ALA A 119 -10.23 9.35 -7.98
C ALA A 119 -9.44 10.59 -8.40
N ALA A 120 -8.87 11.32 -7.44
CA ALA A 120 -8.10 12.53 -7.71
C ALA A 120 -6.62 12.25 -8.02
N LEU A 121 -6.17 11.02 -7.86
CA LEU A 121 -4.77 10.65 -8.01
C LEU A 121 -4.33 10.79 -9.47
N LYS A 122 -3.17 11.40 -9.68
CA LYS A 122 -2.64 11.65 -11.03
C LYS A 122 -1.57 10.63 -11.39
N ASP A 123 -1.28 10.54 -12.69
CA ASP A 123 -0.20 9.66 -13.18
C ASP A 123 1.12 10.05 -12.54
N GLY A 124 1.83 9.04 -12.02
CA GLY A 124 3.10 9.27 -11.35
C GLY A 124 2.99 9.73 -9.90
N ALA A 125 1.79 9.88 -9.38
CA ALA A 125 1.57 10.26 -7.99
C ALA A 125 1.40 9.03 -7.10
N VAL A 126 1.52 9.23 -5.78
CA VAL A 126 1.39 8.17 -4.80
C VAL A 126 0.58 8.68 -3.61
N MET A 127 -0.22 7.80 -3.04
CA MET A 127 -1.01 8.08 -1.84
C MET A 127 -0.97 6.88 -0.90
N LEU A 128 -1.35 7.10 0.35
CA LEU A 128 -1.44 6.05 1.36
C LEU A 128 -2.86 6.04 1.92
N ILE A 129 -3.46 4.87 2.04
CA ILE A 129 -4.74 4.73 2.74
C ILE A 129 -4.48 4.37 4.21
N GLU A 130 -5.51 4.52 5.05
CA GLU A 130 -5.36 4.30 6.49
C GLU A 130 -5.12 2.82 6.79
N ASN A 131 -4.70 2.55 8.02
CA ASN A 131 -4.37 1.22 8.53
C ASN A 131 -5.50 0.22 8.25
N VAL A 132 -5.20 -0.82 7.46
CA VAL A 132 -6.22 -1.83 7.10
C VAL A 132 -6.70 -2.61 8.31
N ARG A 133 -5.91 -2.68 9.38
CA ARG A 133 -6.30 -3.36 10.63
C ARG A 133 -7.27 -2.56 11.49
N LEU A 134 -7.64 -1.35 11.08
CA LEU A 134 -8.80 -0.69 11.66
C LEU A 134 -10.09 -1.42 11.30
N HIS A 135 -10.03 -2.30 10.31
CA HIS A 135 -11.14 -3.16 9.95
C HIS A 135 -10.87 -4.59 10.45
N PRO A 136 -11.63 -5.09 11.43
CA PRO A 136 -11.46 -6.48 11.89
C PRO A 136 -11.63 -7.49 10.75
N GLU A 137 -12.38 -7.14 9.73
CA GLU A 137 -12.62 -7.97 8.56
C GLU A 137 -11.32 -8.33 7.83
N GLU A 138 -10.30 -7.48 7.92
CA GLU A 138 -9.01 -7.74 7.30
C GLU A 138 -8.34 -9.00 7.89
N GLU A 139 -8.32 -9.12 9.21
CA GLU A 139 -7.76 -10.30 9.88
C GLU A 139 -8.63 -11.54 9.67
N ALA A 140 -9.94 -11.34 9.55
CA ALA A 140 -10.88 -12.43 9.35
C ALA A 140 -10.94 -12.91 7.90
N ASN A 141 -10.16 -12.30 6.99
CA ASN A 141 -10.19 -12.64 5.56
C ASN A 141 -11.60 -12.50 4.96
N ASP A 142 -12.32 -11.46 5.35
CA ASP A 142 -13.68 -11.22 4.85
C ASP A 142 -13.61 -10.91 3.34
N PRO A 143 -14.28 -11.72 2.48
CA PRO A 143 -14.23 -11.50 1.04
C PRO A 143 -14.81 -10.16 0.61
N GLU A 144 -15.83 -9.66 1.29
CA GLU A 144 -16.45 -8.38 0.92
C GLU A 144 -15.51 -7.21 1.18
N PHE A 145 -14.79 -7.23 2.31
CA PHE A 145 -13.80 -6.20 2.61
C PHE A 145 -12.67 -6.22 1.59
N ALA A 146 -12.12 -7.40 1.34
CA ALA A 146 -11.02 -7.55 0.40
C ALA A 146 -11.43 -7.16 -1.03
N LYS A 147 -12.66 -7.47 -1.41
CA LYS A 147 -13.21 -7.08 -2.71
C LYS A 147 -13.34 -5.56 -2.83
N ALA A 148 -13.81 -4.91 -1.76
CA ALA A 148 -13.91 -3.46 -1.74
C ALA A 148 -12.53 -2.81 -1.84
N LEU A 149 -11.54 -3.36 -1.15
CA LEU A 149 -10.17 -2.87 -1.22
C LEU A 149 -9.61 -3.04 -2.64
N ALA A 150 -9.81 -4.21 -3.24
CA ALA A 150 -9.34 -4.49 -4.60
C ALA A 150 -10.01 -3.59 -5.64
N SER A 151 -11.21 -3.10 -5.37
CA SER A 151 -11.93 -2.23 -6.31
C SER A 151 -11.26 -0.88 -6.49
N LEU A 152 -10.34 -0.51 -5.61
CA LEU A 152 -9.62 0.76 -5.71
C LEU A 152 -8.62 0.79 -6.87
N ALA A 153 -8.23 -0.37 -7.40
CA ALA A 153 -7.15 -0.42 -8.38
C ALA A 153 -7.40 -1.44 -9.49
N GLU A 154 -6.58 -1.34 -10.54
CA GLU A 154 -6.61 -2.24 -11.69
C GLU A 154 -5.51 -3.30 -11.60
N VAL A 155 -4.44 -3.01 -10.86
CA VAL A 155 -3.30 -3.91 -10.69
C VAL A 155 -3.00 -4.02 -9.21
N TYR A 156 -2.67 -5.23 -8.76
CA TYR A 156 -2.28 -5.47 -7.38
C TYR A 156 -0.83 -5.94 -7.31
N VAL A 157 -0.03 -5.31 -6.44
CA VAL A 157 1.36 -5.67 -6.20
C VAL A 157 1.53 -5.98 -4.72
N ASN A 158 2.06 -7.16 -4.41
CA ASN A 158 2.39 -7.51 -3.03
C ASN A 158 3.89 -7.29 -2.81
N ASP A 159 4.25 -6.23 -2.10
CA ASP A 159 5.63 -5.87 -1.82
C ASP A 159 5.92 -5.88 -0.32
N ALA A 160 5.27 -6.79 0.42
CA ALA A 160 5.41 -6.84 1.89
C ALA A 160 6.85 -7.03 2.36
N PHE A 161 7.74 -7.53 1.51
CA PHE A 161 9.14 -7.76 1.87
C PHE A 161 10.11 -6.91 1.05
N GLY A 162 9.59 -5.92 0.30
CA GLY A 162 10.44 -5.05 -0.51
C GLY A 162 11.10 -5.76 -1.67
N THR A 163 10.49 -6.82 -2.20
CA THR A 163 11.12 -7.66 -3.23
C THR A 163 10.51 -7.51 -4.62
N ALA A 164 9.42 -6.77 -4.77
CA ALA A 164 8.70 -6.72 -6.04
C ALA A 164 9.55 -6.14 -7.18
N HIS A 165 10.47 -5.23 -6.85
CA HIS A 165 11.33 -4.56 -7.83
C HIS A 165 12.75 -5.13 -7.88
N ARG A 166 13.03 -6.24 -7.20
CA ARG A 166 14.38 -6.81 -7.20
C ARG A 166 14.55 -7.78 -8.36
N ALA A 167 15.66 -7.65 -9.07
CA ALA A 167 16.06 -8.60 -10.10
C ALA A 167 16.57 -9.88 -9.46
N HIS A 168 16.31 -11.00 -10.05
CA HIS A 168 16.75 -12.31 -9.57
C HIS A 168 17.61 -13.03 -10.58
#